data_5b058940b84822ea34d8c77ae0b1589a
#
_entry.id   5b058940b84822ea34d8c77ae0b1589a
#
_cell.length_a   1.000
_cell.length_b   1.000
_cell.length_c   1.000
_cell.angle_alpha   90.00
_cell.angle_beta   90.00
_cell.angle_gamma   90.00
#
_symmetry.space_group_name_H-M   'P 1'
#
loop_
_entity.id
_entity.type
_entity.pdbx_description
1 polymer ?
#
loop_
_entity_poly.entity_id
_entity_poly.type
_entity_poly.pdbx_seq_one_letter_code
_entity_poly.pdbx_strand_id
1 'polypeptide(L)'
;ANPQPVELSVEVPRYEEVPFFKKQVKIALRNCGYIHPERIEEAIGRGAYQALYKALKEMTPKEVIDVVKASGLRGRGGAGFPTGLKWEFCYNNASDMKYVICNADEGDPGAFMDRGILEGDPHALLEGMALGGYAVGAQEGYIYCRAEYPLALKRLEIAIEQAEKRGLLGDNIFGTDFSFRLKIREGAGAFVCGEETALIASIEGRVGEPRQRPPFPA
;
A
#
# COMPACT_ATOMS: atom_id res chain seq x y z
N ALA A 1 9.82 -4.17 38.13
CA ALA A 1 9.40 -2.99 38.86
C ALA A 1 8.33 -2.30 38.02
N ASN A 2 7.14 -2.05 38.59
CA ASN A 2 6.13 -1.23 37.90
C ASN A 2 6.67 0.18 37.73
N PRO A 3 6.64 0.76 36.53
CA PRO A 3 7.05 2.16 36.36
C PRO A 3 6.14 3.05 37.19
N GLN A 4 6.73 3.94 37.95
CA GLN A 4 5.98 4.94 38.71
C GLN A 4 5.33 5.92 37.75
N PRO A 5 4.11 6.40 38.02
CA PRO A 5 3.48 7.44 37.21
C PRO A 5 4.36 8.68 37.17
N VAL A 6 4.63 9.18 35.99
CA VAL A 6 5.32 10.47 35.81
C VAL A 6 4.27 11.58 35.88
N GLU A 7 4.39 12.47 36.84
CA GLU A 7 3.61 13.72 36.87
C GLU A 7 4.07 14.61 35.72
N LEU A 8 3.19 14.83 34.75
CA LEU A 8 3.45 15.77 33.67
C LEU A 8 3.14 17.19 34.15
N SER A 9 4.09 18.11 33.98
CA SER A 9 3.91 19.54 34.29
C SER A 9 2.96 20.25 33.32
N VAL A 10 2.48 19.57 32.30
CA VAL A 10 1.58 20.10 31.26
C VAL A 10 0.45 19.10 31.05
N GLU A 11 -0.79 19.59 31.04
CA GLU A 11 -1.94 18.79 30.69
C GLU A 11 -1.89 18.43 29.20
N VAL A 12 -1.72 17.14 28.88
CA VAL A 12 -1.71 16.64 27.52
C VAL A 12 -3.13 16.16 27.19
N PRO A 13 -3.85 16.83 26.27
CA PRO A 13 -5.20 16.42 25.92
C PRO A 13 -5.18 15.05 25.23
N ARG A 14 -6.25 14.28 25.36
CA ARG A 14 -6.43 13.06 24.59
C ARG A 14 -6.57 13.42 23.11
N TYR A 15 -6.15 12.49 22.24
CA TYR A 15 -6.18 12.69 20.79
C TYR A 15 -7.56 13.16 20.29
N GLU A 16 -8.63 12.56 20.80
CA GLU A 16 -10.02 12.84 20.44
C GLU A 16 -10.51 14.21 20.96
N GLU A 17 -9.81 14.80 21.91
CA GLU A 17 -10.14 16.11 22.50
C GLU A 17 -9.47 17.26 21.75
N VAL A 18 -8.42 16.97 20.98
CA VAL A 18 -7.72 17.97 20.17
C VAL A 18 -8.65 18.52 19.08
N PRO A 19 -8.93 19.82 19.01
CA PRO A 19 -9.91 20.39 18.07
C PRO A 19 -9.64 20.05 16.61
N PHE A 20 -8.38 19.91 16.24
CA PHE A 20 -7.95 19.53 14.89
C PHE A 20 -8.39 18.12 14.53
N PHE A 21 -8.31 17.17 15.45
CA PHE A 21 -8.64 15.77 15.20
C PHE A 21 -10.11 15.42 15.46
N LYS A 22 -10.77 16.16 16.37
CA LYS A 22 -12.13 15.88 16.84
C LYS A 22 -13.16 15.73 15.72
N LYS A 23 -13.00 16.46 14.61
CA LYS A 23 -13.91 16.45 13.45
C LYS A 23 -13.47 15.53 12.31
N GLN A 24 -12.33 14.86 12.43
CA GLN A 24 -11.81 14.00 11.37
C GLN A 24 -12.36 12.59 11.51
N VAL A 25 -12.75 12.01 10.36
CA VAL A 25 -13.08 10.59 10.23
C VAL A 25 -11.95 9.96 9.42
N LYS A 26 -11.07 9.23 10.10
CA LYS A 26 -9.92 8.56 9.47
C LYS A 26 -10.34 7.21 8.90
N ILE A 27 -10.21 7.03 7.60
CA ILE A 27 -10.45 5.77 6.90
C ILE A 27 -9.10 5.14 6.53
N ALA A 28 -8.34 5.76 5.64
CA ALA A 28 -7.03 5.24 5.22
C ALA A 28 -5.98 5.30 6.36
N LEU A 29 -6.05 6.32 7.21
CA LEU A 29 -5.14 6.52 8.34
C LEU A 29 -5.73 6.00 9.67
N ARG A 30 -6.70 5.09 9.65
CA ARG A 30 -7.42 4.62 10.85
C ARG A 30 -6.52 4.05 11.95
N ASN A 31 -5.42 3.44 11.58
CA ASN A 31 -4.48 2.83 12.52
C ASN A 31 -3.29 3.75 12.88
N CYS A 32 -3.06 4.81 12.10
CA CYS A 32 -1.94 5.71 12.32
C CYS A 32 -2.05 6.43 13.66
N GLY A 33 -1.04 6.25 14.51
CA GLY A 33 -1.00 6.75 15.88
C GLY A 33 -1.59 5.80 16.93
N TYR A 34 -2.19 4.68 16.51
CA TYR A 34 -2.78 3.66 17.40
C TYR A 34 -1.99 2.35 17.42
N ILE A 35 -1.20 2.08 16.37
CA ILE A 35 -0.33 0.91 16.28
C ILE A 35 1.13 1.34 16.19
N HIS A 36 2.03 0.47 16.62
CA HIS A 36 3.45 0.61 16.35
C HIS A 36 3.74 0.05 14.94
N PRO A 37 4.13 0.87 13.95
CA PRO A 37 4.23 0.44 12.56
C PRO A 37 5.31 -0.61 12.28
N GLU A 38 6.25 -0.79 13.21
CA GLU A 38 7.31 -1.81 13.14
C GLU A 38 6.93 -3.11 13.88
N ARG A 39 5.66 -3.29 14.27
CA ARG A 39 5.15 -4.48 14.97
C ARG A 39 3.93 -5.05 14.26
N ILE A 40 4.14 -6.08 13.50
CA ILE A 40 3.07 -6.74 12.74
C ILE A 40 1.94 -7.27 13.63
N GLU A 41 2.23 -7.66 14.88
CA GLU A 41 1.23 -8.14 15.82
C GLU A 41 0.16 -7.09 16.10
N GLU A 42 0.56 -5.83 16.20
CA GLU A 42 -0.39 -4.73 16.44
C GLU A 42 -1.26 -4.47 15.20
N ALA A 43 -0.69 -4.58 13.99
CA ALA A 43 -1.44 -4.49 12.76
C ALA A 43 -2.45 -5.66 12.62
N ILE A 44 -2.02 -6.89 12.90
CA ILE A 44 -2.89 -8.08 12.89
C ILE A 44 -4.01 -7.93 13.94
N GLY A 45 -3.68 -7.45 15.14
CA GLY A 45 -4.67 -7.17 16.20
C GLY A 45 -5.73 -6.14 15.79
N ARG A 46 -5.44 -5.31 14.79
CA ARG A 46 -6.37 -4.35 14.16
C ARG A 46 -7.00 -4.86 12.87
N GLY A 47 -6.82 -6.12 12.54
CA GLY A 47 -7.48 -6.79 11.42
C GLY A 47 -6.68 -6.81 10.11
N ALA A 48 -5.39 -6.45 10.12
CA ALA A 48 -4.56 -6.58 8.94
C ALA A 48 -4.52 -8.04 8.44
N TYR A 49 -4.50 -8.21 7.13
CA TYR A 49 -4.51 -9.49 6.40
C TYR A 49 -5.79 -10.33 6.50
N GLN A 50 -6.82 -9.88 7.20
CA GLN A 50 -8.11 -10.58 7.25
C GLN A 50 -8.84 -10.54 5.90
N ALA A 51 -8.77 -9.41 5.20
CA ALA A 51 -9.38 -9.28 3.87
C ALA A 51 -8.64 -10.15 2.85
N LEU A 52 -7.32 -10.22 2.92
CA LEU A 52 -6.51 -11.10 2.07
C LEU A 52 -6.83 -12.59 2.35
N TYR A 53 -6.91 -12.98 3.62
CA TYR A 53 -7.31 -14.34 4.00
C TYR A 53 -8.68 -14.70 3.41
N LYS A 54 -9.68 -13.84 3.59
CA LYS A 54 -11.02 -14.04 3.03
C LYS A 54 -10.99 -14.17 1.51
N ALA A 55 -10.28 -13.27 0.82
CA ALA A 55 -10.16 -13.31 -0.62
C ALA A 55 -9.57 -14.64 -1.12
N LEU A 56 -8.47 -15.10 -0.49
CA LEU A 56 -7.79 -16.32 -0.92
C LEU A 56 -8.53 -17.62 -0.58
N LYS A 57 -9.37 -17.61 0.46
CA LYS A 57 -10.08 -18.82 0.91
C LYS A 57 -11.51 -18.93 0.41
N GLU A 58 -12.16 -17.80 0.14
CA GLU A 58 -13.62 -17.76 -0.06
C GLU A 58 -14.01 -17.11 -1.39
N MET A 59 -13.08 -16.50 -2.13
CA MET A 59 -13.41 -15.71 -3.31
C MET A 59 -12.51 -16.06 -4.50
N THR A 60 -13.05 -15.93 -5.68
CA THR A 60 -12.28 -15.91 -6.93
C THR A 60 -11.70 -14.53 -7.21
N PRO A 61 -10.63 -14.41 -8.03
CA PRO A 61 -10.10 -13.10 -8.44
C PRO A 61 -11.17 -12.15 -9.00
N LYS A 62 -12.10 -12.68 -9.79
CA LYS A 62 -13.18 -11.89 -10.38
C LYS A 62 -14.14 -11.34 -9.33
N GLU A 63 -14.51 -12.13 -8.33
CA GLU A 63 -15.35 -11.68 -7.22
C GLU A 63 -14.69 -10.57 -6.40
N VAL A 64 -13.36 -10.64 -6.19
CA VAL A 64 -12.60 -9.55 -5.55
C VAL A 64 -12.71 -8.26 -6.38
N ILE A 65 -12.54 -8.34 -7.69
CA ILE A 65 -12.71 -7.19 -8.60
C ILE A 65 -14.12 -6.62 -8.49
N ASP A 66 -15.14 -7.47 -8.49
CA ASP A 66 -16.55 -7.04 -8.43
C ASP A 66 -16.87 -6.34 -7.10
N VAL A 67 -16.33 -6.82 -5.98
CA VAL A 67 -16.43 -6.12 -4.68
C VAL A 67 -15.78 -4.73 -4.74
N VAL A 68 -14.59 -4.62 -5.32
CA VAL A 68 -13.89 -3.33 -5.45
C VAL A 68 -14.64 -2.39 -6.40
N LYS A 69 -15.24 -2.90 -7.48
CA LYS A 69 -16.12 -2.11 -8.36
C LYS A 69 -17.35 -1.61 -7.62
N ALA A 70 -18.03 -2.50 -6.90
CA ALA A 70 -19.23 -2.16 -6.14
C ALA A 70 -18.98 -1.14 -5.02
N SER A 71 -17.77 -1.14 -4.44
CA SER A 71 -17.38 -0.15 -3.41
C SER A 71 -17.24 1.28 -3.94
N GLY A 72 -17.10 1.45 -5.26
CA GLY A 72 -16.84 2.75 -5.87
C GLY A 72 -15.45 3.32 -5.57
N LEU A 73 -14.52 2.50 -5.09
CA LEU A 73 -13.15 2.94 -4.79
C LEU A 73 -12.48 3.54 -6.03
N ARG A 74 -11.84 4.69 -5.83
CA ARG A 74 -11.13 5.42 -6.88
C ARG A 74 -9.67 5.65 -6.48
N GLY A 75 -8.81 5.82 -7.49
CA GLY A 75 -7.43 6.24 -7.29
C GLY A 75 -7.32 7.58 -6.57
N ARG A 76 -6.25 7.75 -5.81
CA ARG A 76 -5.96 8.95 -5.02
C ARG A 76 -4.80 9.79 -5.57
N GLY A 77 -4.30 9.45 -6.76
CA GLY A 77 -3.24 10.20 -7.45
C GLY A 77 -3.73 11.39 -8.29
N GLY A 78 -4.95 11.90 -8.05
CA GLY A 78 -5.52 13.07 -8.72
C GLY A 78 -6.53 12.76 -9.82
N ALA A 79 -6.33 11.74 -10.65
CA ALA A 79 -7.24 11.39 -11.74
C ALA A 79 -8.55 10.74 -11.29
N GLY A 80 -8.59 10.14 -10.10
CA GLY A 80 -9.81 9.52 -9.55
C GLY A 80 -10.35 8.36 -10.38
N PHE A 81 -9.50 7.66 -11.12
CA PHE A 81 -9.93 6.54 -11.96
C PHE A 81 -10.50 5.39 -11.11
N PRO A 82 -11.60 4.73 -11.52
CA PRO A 82 -12.20 3.63 -10.76
C PRO A 82 -11.23 2.44 -10.62
N THR A 83 -10.86 2.10 -9.39
CA THR A 83 -9.85 1.08 -9.10
C THR A 83 -10.25 -0.30 -9.61
N GLY A 84 -11.50 -0.71 -9.35
CA GLY A 84 -11.99 -2.02 -9.80
C GLY A 84 -12.05 -2.16 -11.32
N LEU A 85 -12.30 -1.07 -12.05
CA LEU A 85 -12.25 -1.07 -13.51
C LEU A 85 -10.81 -1.22 -14.03
N LYS A 86 -9.85 -0.55 -13.39
CA LYS A 86 -8.42 -0.71 -13.72
C LYS A 86 -7.95 -2.15 -13.49
N TRP A 87 -8.37 -2.76 -12.38
CA TRP A 87 -8.06 -4.16 -12.10
C TRP A 87 -8.72 -5.11 -13.11
N GLU A 88 -9.95 -4.84 -13.53
CA GLU A 88 -10.65 -5.63 -14.55
C GLU A 88 -9.94 -5.58 -15.90
N PHE A 89 -9.44 -4.42 -16.33
CA PHE A 89 -8.65 -4.31 -17.56
C PHE A 89 -7.38 -5.16 -17.48
N CYS A 90 -6.65 -5.07 -16.38
CA CYS A 90 -5.46 -5.87 -16.17
C CYS A 90 -5.78 -7.37 -16.10
N TYR A 91 -6.85 -7.76 -15.40
CA TYR A 91 -7.32 -9.14 -15.31
C TYR A 91 -7.62 -9.75 -16.69
N ASN A 92 -8.34 -9.00 -17.54
CA ASN A 92 -8.76 -9.45 -18.88
C ASN A 92 -7.63 -9.40 -19.90
N ASN A 93 -6.52 -8.73 -19.62
CA ASN A 93 -5.37 -8.70 -20.52
C ASN A 93 -4.67 -10.06 -20.51
N ALA A 94 -4.49 -10.65 -21.70
CA ALA A 94 -3.75 -11.90 -21.86
C ALA A 94 -2.23 -11.60 -21.84
N SER A 95 -1.62 -11.81 -20.70
CA SER A 95 -0.16 -11.67 -20.51
C SER A 95 0.34 -12.76 -19.58
N ASP A 96 1.50 -13.32 -19.90
CA ASP A 96 2.15 -14.35 -19.09
C ASP A 96 2.67 -13.80 -17.76
N MET A 97 2.97 -12.50 -17.71
CA MET A 97 3.44 -11.81 -16.51
C MET A 97 2.68 -10.51 -16.31
N LYS A 98 2.21 -10.33 -15.08
CA LYS A 98 1.55 -9.12 -14.62
C LYS A 98 2.21 -8.62 -13.34
N TYR A 99 2.15 -7.31 -13.13
CA TYR A 99 2.75 -6.67 -11.98
C TYR A 99 1.77 -5.73 -11.28
N VAL A 100 1.93 -5.57 -9.98
CA VAL A 100 1.25 -4.52 -9.22
C VAL A 100 2.26 -3.47 -8.80
N ILE A 101 2.00 -2.21 -9.11
CA ILE A 101 2.89 -1.11 -8.74
C ILE A 101 2.16 -0.17 -7.78
N CYS A 102 2.73 0.00 -6.60
CA CYS A 102 2.39 1.09 -5.70
C CYS A 102 3.17 2.33 -6.11
N ASN A 103 2.47 3.31 -6.66
CA ASN A 103 3.04 4.62 -6.91
C ASN A 103 3.05 5.41 -5.60
N ALA A 104 4.20 5.44 -4.94
CA ALA A 104 4.47 6.22 -3.74
C ALA A 104 5.47 7.34 -4.02
N ASP A 105 5.52 7.82 -5.27
CA ASP A 105 6.28 9.00 -5.67
C ASP A 105 5.46 10.28 -5.40
N GLU A 106 5.25 10.57 -4.13
CA GLU A 106 4.52 11.76 -3.65
C GLU A 106 5.40 13.01 -3.78
N GLY A 107 5.51 13.52 -5.01
CA GLY A 107 6.42 14.60 -5.38
C GLY A 107 5.91 16.02 -5.14
N ASP A 108 4.64 16.21 -4.78
CA ASP A 108 4.04 17.51 -4.57
C ASP A 108 4.59 18.16 -3.29
N PRO A 109 5.14 19.39 -3.35
CA PRO A 109 5.71 20.04 -2.17
C PRO A 109 4.70 20.19 -1.03
N GLY A 110 5.04 19.66 0.14
CA GLY A 110 4.16 19.69 1.32
C GLY A 110 3.11 18.57 1.38
N ALA A 111 2.98 17.73 0.36
CA ALA A 111 2.14 16.53 0.41
C ALA A 111 2.78 15.47 1.31
N PHE A 112 1.96 14.82 2.14
CA PHE A 112 2.39 13.75 3.05
C PHE A 112 1.30 12.69 3.30
N MET A 113 0.31 12.62 2.42
CA MET A 113 -0.80 11.67 2.53
C MET A 113 -0.31 10.23 2.40
N ASP A 114 0.44 9.93 1.33
CA ASP A 114 1.00 8.60 1.08
C ASP A 114 2.07 8.27 2.12
N ARG A 115 2.95 9.23 2.42
CA ARG A 115 3.95 9.12 3.48
C ARG A 115 3.31 8.72 4.83
N GLY A 116 2.17 9.32 5.16
CA GLY A 116 1.44 9.01 6.39
C GLY A 116 1.04 7.53 6.49
N ILE A 117 0.62 6.92 5.37
CA ILE A 117 0.29 5.49 5.31
C ILE A 117 1.55 4.64 5.38
N LEU A 118 2.56 4.96 4.57
CA LEU A 118 3.82 4.19 4.51
C LEU A 118 4.53 4.15 5.86
N GLU A 119 4.52 5.26 6.58
CA GLU A 119 5.15 5.36 7.90
C GLU A 119 4.25 4.88 9.05
N GLY A 120 2.94 4.99 8.94
CA GLY A 120 2.01 4.74 10.04
C GLY A 120 1.35 3.38 10.03
N ASP A 121 1.10 2.79 8.85
CA ASP A 121 0.44 1.50 8.69
C ASP A 121 0.92 0.79 7.40
N PRO A 122 2.21 0.42 7.31
CA PRO A 122 2.74 -0.22 6.12
C PRO A 122 2.06 -1.55 5.79
N HIS A 123 1.57 -2.29 6.79
CA HIS A 123 0.90 -3.57 6.58
C HIS A 123 -0.44 -3.44 5.85
N ALA A 124 -1.17 -2.34 6.01
CA ALA A 124 -2.37 -2.07 5.23
C ALA A 124 -2.06 -1.90 3.73
N LEU A 125 -0.92 -1.27 3.41
CA LEU A 125 -0.43 -1.18 2.03
C LEU A 125 -0.07 -2.57 1.48
N LEU A 126 0.73 -3.36 2.21
CA LEU A 126 1.16 -4.69 1.76
C LEU A 126 -0.04 -5.61 1.51
N GLU A 127 -1.04 -5.61 2.39
CA GLU A 127 -2.29 -6.34 2.20
C GLU A 127 -3.03 -5.89 0.94
N GLY A 128 -3.16 -4.57 0.74
CA GLY A 128 -3.81 -4.00 -0.44
C GLY A 128 -3.12 -4.39 -1.75
N MET A 129 -1.79 -4.41 -1.76
CA MET A 129 -1.02 -4.83 -2.93
C MET A 129 -1.17 -6.34 -3.19
N ALA A 130 -1.17 -7.18 -2.16
CA ALA A 130 -1.38 -8.62 -2.30
C ALA A 130 -2.80 -8.92 -2.80
N LEU A 131 -3.83 -8.22 -2.32
CA LEU A 131 -5.20 -8.29 -2.85
C LEU A 131 -5.26 -7.90 -4.34
N GLY A 132 -4.60 -6.82 -4.71
CA GLY A 132 -4.48 -6.42 -6.11
C GLY A 132 -3.77 -7.48 -6.95
N GLY A 133 -2.67 -8.03 -6.44
CA GLY A 133 -1.93 -9.12 -7.07
C GLY A 133 -2.81 -10.34 -7.34
N TYR A 134 -3.54 -10.79 -6.34
CA TYR A 134 -4.49 -11.90 -6.48
C TYR A 134 -5.57 -11.59 -7.51
N ALA A 135 -6.18 -10.42 -7.41
CA ALA A 135 -7.28 -10.01 -8.30
C ALA A 135 -6.88 -9.94 -9.78
N VAL A 136 -5.66 -9.49 -10.10
CA VAL A 136 -5.21 -9.34 -11.49
C VAL A 136 -4.38 -10.51 -11.99
N GLY A 137 -3.99 -11.44 -11.11
CA GLY A 137 -3.15 -12.58 -11.44
C GLY A 137 -1.65 -12.25 -11.48
N ALA A 138 -1.21 -11.25 -10.72
CA ALA A 138 0.21 -10.90 -10.58
C ALA A 138 0.87 -11.67 -9.43
N GLN A 139 2.14 -12.03 -9.60
CA GLN A 139 2.96 -12.70 -8.57
C GLN A 139 4.05 -11.79 -8.01
N GLU A 140 4.22 -10.61 -8.57
CA GLU A 140 5.24 -9.67 -8.18
C GLU A 140 4.68 -8.25 -8.15
N GLY A 141 5.12 -7.46 -7.17
CA GLY A 141 4.78 -6.05 -7.07
C GLY A 141 5.98 -5.18 -6.72
N TYR A 142 5.88 -3.91 -7.07
CA TYR A 142 6.88 -2.89 -6.78
C TYR A 142 6.27 -1.76 -5.98
N ILE A 143 6.98 -1.34 -4.93
CA ILE A 143 6.68 -0.10 -4.21
C ILE A 143 7.71 0.92 -4.67
N TYR A 144 7.29 1.88 -5.49
CA TYR A 144 8.16 2.96 -5.94
C TYR A 144 8.02 4.13 -4.97
N CYS A 145 9.00 4.26 -4.08
CA CYS A 145 9.02 5.25 -3.01
C CYS A 145 10.18 6.22 -3.20
N ARG A 146 9.97 7.47 -2.86
CA ARG A 146 11.00 8.52 -2.93
C ARG A 146 12.14 8.26 -1.94
N ALA A 147 13.37 8.50 -2.36
CA ALA A 147 14.56 8.45 -1.49
C ALA A 147 14.48 9.47 -0.33
N GLU A 148 13.70 10.54 -0.50
CA GLU A 148 13.46 11.57 0.52
C GLU A 148 12.56 11.10 1.68
N TYR A 149 12.04 9.86 1.60
CA TYR A 149 11.24 9.25 2.67
C TYR A 149 11.98 8.09 3.36
N PRO A 150 13.14 8.32 3.98
CA PRO A 150 13.98 7.25 4.53
C PRO A 150 13.29 6.45 5.64
N LEU A 151 12.41 7.08 6.41
CA LEU A 151 11.63 6.38 7.45
C LEU A 151 10.58 5.45 6.84
N ALA A 152 9.93 5.88 5.77
CA ALA A 152 8.97 5.03 5.04
C ALA A 152 9.67 3.81 4.44
N LEU A 153 10.81 4.01 3.76
CA LEU A 153 11.62 2.92 3.20
C LEU A 153 12.00 1.90 4.27
N LYS A 154 12.57 2.35 5.39
CA LYS A 154 12.93 1.48 6.51
C LYS A 154 11.72 0.68 7.04
N ARG A 155 10.57 1.32 7.24
CA ARG A 155 9.36 0.66 7.75
C ARG A 155 8.77 -0.33 6.76
N LEU A 156 8.83 -0.03 5.47
CA LEU A 156 8.42 -0.96 4.41
C LEU A 156 9.31 -2.21 4.38
N GLU A 157 10.62 -2.05 4.48
CA GLU A 157 11.55 -3.18 4.56
C GLU A 157 11.23 -4.10 5.75
N ILE A 158 11.06 -3.51 6.94
CA ILE A 158 10.69 -4.25 8.16
C ILE A 158 9.34 -4.95 7.96
N ALA A 159 8.35 -4.28 7.40
CA ALA A 159 7.02 -4.84 7.21
C ALA A 159 7.01 -5.99 6.21
N ILE A 160 7.75 -5.88 5.10
CA ILE A 160 7.89 -6.95 4.11
C ILE A 160 8.54 -8.17 4.77
N GLU A 161 9.67 -7.98 5.46
CA GLU A 161 10.37 -9.07 6.15
C GLU A 161 9.46 -9.77 7.19
N GLN A 162 8.70 -9.00 7.97
CA GLN A 162 7.77 -9.55 8.95
C GLN A 162 6.63 -10.32 8.30
N ALA A 163 6.09 -9.82 7.19
CA ALA A 163 5.02 -10.48 6.46
C ALA A 163 5.49 -11.78 5.80
N GLU A 164 6.68 -11.79 5.20
CA GLU A 164 7.27 -13.00 4.61
C GLU A 164 7.55 -14.08 5.68
N LYS A 165 8.13 -13.71 6.81
CA LYS A 165 8.38 -14.64 7.94
C LYS A 165 7.11 -15.30 8.47
N ARG A 166 5.94 -14.68 8.27
CA ARG A 166 4.65 -15.20 8.73
C ARG A 166 3.81 -15.86 7.61
N GLY A 167 4.35 -15.98 6.40
CA GLY A 167 3.62 -16.54 5.25
C GLY A 167 2.45 -15.67 4.79
N LEU A 168 2.51 -14.37 5.03
CA LEU A 168 1.55 -13.36 4.58
C LEU A 168 1.97 -12.69 3.26
N LEU A 169 3.23 -12.87 2.90
CA LEU A 169 3.83 -12.59 1.60
C LEU A 169 4.77 -13.74 1.24
N GLY A 170 5.27 -13.77 0.01
CA GLY A 170 6.16 -14.82 -0.50
C GLY A 170 5.40 -15.97 -1.14
N ASP A 171 5.80 -17.20 -0.83
CA ASP A 171 5.23 -18.39 -1.44
C ASP A 171 4.02 -18.92 -0.67
N ASN A 172 3.04 -19.44 -1.40
CA ASN A 172 1.90 -20.18 -0.86
C ASN A 172 1.20 -19.46 0.32
N ILE A 173 0.86 -18.20 0.13
CA ILE A 173 0.26 -17.34 1.15
C ILE A 173 -0.98 -18.02 1.75
N PHE A 174 -1.04 -18.09 3.09
CA PHE A 174 -2.07 -18.81 3.86
C PHE A 174 -2.25 -20.28 3.43
N GLY A 175 -1.21 -20.91 2.87
CA GLY A 175 -1.28 -22.30 2.38
C GLY A 175 -2.18 -22.47 1.14
N THR A 176 -2.27 -21.46 0.30
CA THR A 176 -2.92 -21.49 -1.01
C THR A 176 -1.87 -21.58 -2.13
N ASP A 177 -2.30 -21.73 -3.38
CA ASP A 177 -1.40 -21.70 -4.54
C ASP A 177 -0.96 -20.28 -4.92
N PHE A 178 -1.47 -19.25 -4.24
CA PHE A 178 -1.11 -17.86 -4.49
C PHE A 178 0.21 -17.51 -3.85
N SER A 179 1.11 -16.98 -4.67
CA SER A 179 2.40 -16.44 -4.25
C SER A 179 2.53 -15.00 -4.70
N PHE A 180 3.03 -14.13 -3.83
CA PHE A 180 3.20 -12.73 -4.17
C PHE A 180 4.40 -12.13 -3.45
N ARG A 181 5.31 -11.53 -4.20
CA ARG A 181 6.53 -10.90 -3.68
C ARG A 181 6.54 -9.41 -3.93
N LEU A 182 7.04 -8.65 -2.97
CA LEU A 182 7.18 -7.20 -3.07
C LEU A 182 8.64 -6.79 -3.09
N LYS A 183 8.94 -5.82 -3.95
CA LYS A 183 10.24 -5.18 -4.06
C LYS A 183 10.10 -3.68 -3.89
N ILE A 184 11.02 -3.05 -3.18
CA ILE A 184 11.09 -1.60 -3.06
C ILE A 184 12.01 -1.08 -4.17
N ARG A 185 11.60 0.02 -4.80
CA ARG A 185 12.40 0.83 -5.72
C ARG A 185 12.45 2.26 -5.22
N GLU A 186 13.64 2.74 -4.97
CA GLU A 186 13.87 4.14 -4.60
C GLU A 186 13.85 5.03 -5.83
N GLY A 187 12.97 6.03 -5.80
CA GLY A 187 12.94 7.08 -6.82
C GLY A 187 13.97 8.18 -6.51
N ALA A 188 14.59 8.69 -7.56
CA ALA A 188 15.61 9.75 -7.44
C ALA A 188 15.02 11.17 -7.21
N GLY A 189 13.75 11.29 -6.82
CA GLY A 189 13.11 12.57 -6.48
C GLY A 189 12.60 13.40 -7.66
N ALA A 190 12.59 12.83 -8.88
CA ALA A 190 12.04 13.53 -10.03
C ALA A 190 10.51 13.51 -10.01
N PHE A 191 9.87 14.68 -9.92
CA PHE A 191 8.40 14.82 -9.91
C PHE A 191 7.70 14.10 -11.07
N VAL A 192 8.32 14.09 -12.24
CA VAL A 192 7.80 13.42 -13.44
C VAL A 192 7.62 11.90 -13.26
N CYS A 193 8.37 11.28 -12.35
CA CYS A 193 8.25 9.85 -12.05
C CYS A 193 6.95 9.49 -11.31
N GLY A 194 6.15 10.46 -10.87
CA GLY A 194 4.77 10.26 -10.42
C GLY A 194 3.81 9.90 -11.56
N GLU A 195 4.16 10.21 -12.82
CA GLU A 195 3.39 9.76 -13.99
C GLU A 195 3.69 8.27 -14.27
N GLU A 196 2.64 7.47 -14.49
CA GLU A 196 2.77 6.01 -14.48
C GLU A 196 3.74 5.45 -15.53
N THR A 197 3.85 6.04 -16.73
CA THR A 197 4.75 5.54 -17.77
C THR A 197 6.20 5.93 -17.50
N ALA A 198 6.44 7.10 -16.93
CA ALA A 198 7.76 7.54 -16.47
C ALA A 198 8.24 6.70 -15.29
N LEU A 199 7.34 6.39 -14.34
CA LEU A 199 7.61 5.52 -13.20
C LEU A 199 8.01 4.11 -13.65
N ILE A 200 7.28 3.52 -14.58
CA ILE A 200 7.61 2.21 -15.15
C ILE A 200 8.98 2.24 -15.82
N ALA A 201 9.27 3.25 -16.65
CA ALA A 201 10.60 3.40 -17.28
C ALA A 201 11.71 3.49 -16.23
N SER A 202 11.49 4.20 -15.12
CA SER A 202 12.45 4.30 -14.02
C SER A 202 12.65 2.95 -13.30
N ILE A 203 11.58 2.18 -13.04
CA ILE A 203 11.69 0.83 -12.47
C ILE A 203 12.53 -0.09 -13.38
N GLU A 204 12.37 0.05 -14.69
CA GLU A 204 13.13 -0.71 -15.69
C GLU A 204 14.59 -0.24 -15.86
N GLY A 205 15.01 0.78 -15.10
CA GLY A 205 16.39 1.33 -15.16
C GLY A 205 16.65 2.27 -16.33
N ARG A 206 15.59 2.76 -16.98
CA ARG A 206 15.64 3.78 -18.04
C ARG A 206 15.39 5.17 -17.46
N VAL A 207 15.65 6.21 -18.27
CA VAL A 207 15.25 7.58 -17.91
C VAL A 207 13.73 7.63 -17.74
N GLY A 208 13.28 8.23 -16.65
CA GLY A 208 11.86 8.37 -16.31
C GLY A 208 11.17 9.42 -17.19
N GLU A 209 11.04 9.15 -18.47
CA GLU A 209 10.31 10.00 -19.41
C GLU A 209 8.93 9.44 -19.70
N PRO A 210 7.88 10.30 -19.68
CA PRO A 210 6.54 9.89 -20.05
C PRO A 210 6.47 9.47 -21.53
N ARG A 211 5.65 8.47 -21.81
CA ARG A 211 5.38 8.06 -23.19
C ARG A 211 3.90 8.26 -23.55
N GLN A 212 3.65 8.42 -24.85
CA GLN A 212 2.29 8.50 -25.35
C GLN A 212 1.54 7.17 -25.17
N ARG A 213 0.25 7.25 -24.94
CA ARG A 213 -0.67 6.12 -24.92
C ARG A 213 -1.54 6.12 -26.17
N PRO A 214 -1.95 4.99 -26.78
CA PRO A 214 -1.62 3.61 -26.41
C PRO A 214 -0.14 3.23 -26.72
N PRO A 215 0.38 2.11 -26.15
CA PRO A 215 -0.32 1.17 -25.28
C PRO A 215 -0.53 1.71 -23.87
N PHE A 216 -1.65 1.30 -23.23
CA PHE A 216 -1.93 1.59 -21.84
C PHE A 216 -1.17 0.62 -20.92
N PRO A 217 -0.78 1.03 -19.71
CA PRO A 217 -0.06 0.17 -18.76
C PRO A 217 -0.92 -0.93 -18.11
N ALA A 218 -2.25 -0.85 -18.24
CA ALA A 218 -3.21 -1.81 -17.68
C ALA A 218 -4.29 -2.17 -18.70
#